data_dcbdf7c96e0a6fd77727b98e0ea47f5c
#
_entry.id   dcbdf7c96e0a6fd77727b98e0ea47f5c
#
_cell.length_a   1.000
_cell.length_b   1.000
_cell.length_c   1.000
_cell.angle_alpha   90.00
_cell.angle_beta   90.00
_cell.angle_gamma   90.00
#
_symmetry.space_group_name_H-M   'P 1'
#
loop_
_entity.id
_entity.type
_entity.pdbx_description
1 polymer ?
#
loop_
_entity_poly.entity_id
_entity_poly.type
_entity_poly.pdbx_seq_one_letter_code
_entity_poly.pdbx_strand_id
1 'polypeptide(L)'
;MGLPPGPRLSGSVQAVLMLRHGLRFLTACQRRYGSVFTLHVAGFGHMVYLSDPAAIKTVFAGNPSVFHAGEANSMLAGLLGDSSLLLIDDDVHRDRRRLMSPPFHRDAVARQAGPIAEIAAA
;
A
#
# COMPACT_ATOMS: atom_id res chain seq x y z
N MET A 1 -12.16 -18.86 10.01
CA MET A 1 -12.39 -18.36 8.64
C MET A 1 -11.14 -18.67 7.82
N GLY A 2 -11.29 -19.27 6.63
CA GLY A 2 -10.15 -19.55 5.74
C GLY A 2 -9.82 -18.33 4.88
N LEU A 3 -8.58 -18.26 4.35
CA LEU A 3 -8.19 -17.24 3.38
C LEU A 3 -8.97 -17.43 2.05
N PRO A 4 -9.24 -16.35 1.30
CA PRO A 4 -9.79 -16.42 -0.05
C PRO A 4 -8.97 -17.35 -0.96
N PRO A 5 -9.59 -17.95 -2.01
CA PRO A 5 -8.88 -18.83 -2.92
C PRO A 5 -7.76 -18.11 -3.67
N GLY A 6 -6.75 -18.86 -4.12
CA GLY A 6 -5.63 -18.30 -4.87
C GLY A 6 -4.82 -19.36 -5.60
N PRO A 7 -3.79 -18.94 -6.37
CA PRO A 7 -2.94 -19.85 -7.11
C PRO A 7 -2.15 -20.77 -6.17
N ARG A 8 -2.14 -22.08 -6.49
CA ARG A 8 -1.41 -23.11 -5.73
C ARG A 8 0.05 -23.23 -6.18
N LEU A 9 0.66 -22.12 -6.56
CA LEU A 9 2.08 -22.05 -6.94
C LEU A 9 2.93 -21.78 -5.71
N SER A 10 4.21 -22.19 -5.73
CA SER A 10 5.13 -21.82 -4.64
C SER A 10 5.30 -20.31 -4.54
N GLY A 11 5.59 -19.82 -3.35
CA GLY A 11 5.76 -18.38 -3.09
C GLY A 11 6.84 -17.74 -3.97
N SER A 12 7.93 -18.46 -4.25
CA SER A 12 9.00 -17.99 -5.11
C SER A 12 8.54 -17.83 -6.56
N VAL A 13 7.75 -18.77 -7.08
CA VAL A 13 7.18 -18.68 -8.44
C VAL A 13 6.22 -17.50 -8.53
N GLN A 14 5.35 -17.29 -7.53
CA GLN A 14 4.44 -16.16 -7.49
C GLN A 14 5.21 -14.82 -7.43
N ALA A 15 6.28 -14.75 -6.64
CA ALA A 15 7.14 -13.56 -6.58
C ALA A 15 7.78 -13.24 -7.94
N VAL A 16 8.32 -14.24 -8.63
CA VAL A 16 8.90 -14.06 -9.98
C VAL A 16 7.85 -13.63 -11.00
N LEU A 17 6.65 -14.22 -10.96
CA LEU A 17 5.54 -13.84 -11.84
C LEU A 17 5.07 -12.41 -11.58
N MET A 18 5.00 -11.98 -10.33
CA MET A 18 4.69 -10.60 -9.98
C MET A 18 5.75 -9.63 -10.47
N LEU A 19 7.02 -9.96 -10.30
CA LEU A 19 8.13 -9.10 -10.71
C LEU A 19 8.21 -8.95 -12.24
N ARG A 20 8.02 -10.05 -12.99
CA ARG A 20 8.17 -10.06 -14.45
C ARG A 20 6.90 -9.69 -15.22
N HIS A 21 5.74 -10.06 -14.70
CA HIS A 21 4.46 -9.96 -15.39
C HIS A 21 3.37 -9.26 -14.58
N GLY A 22 3.70 -8.62 -13.47
CA GLY A 22 2.87 -7.90 -12.52
C GLY A 22 1.37 -7.86 -12.85
N LEU A 23 0.97 -6.84 -13.61
CA LEU A 23 -0.44 -6.62 -13.93
C LEU A 23 -1.09 -7.79 -14.71
N ARG A 24 -0.34 -8.43 -15.63
CA ARG A 24 -0.87 -9.57 -16.39
C ARG A 24 -1.15 -10.77 -15.48
N PHE A 25 -0.25 -11.06 -14.56
CA PHE A 25 -0.43 -12.13 -13.58
C PHE A 25 -1.63 -11.85 -12.65
N LEU A 26 -1.73 -10.63 -12.12
CA LEU A 26 -2.84 -10.22 -11.26
C LEU A 26 -4.18 -10.29 -12.00
N THR A 27 -4.24 -9.83 -13.24
CA THR A 27 -5.45 -9.92 -14.09
C THR A 27 -5.85 -11.36 -14.37
N ALA A 28 -4.89 -12.25 -14.61
CA ALA A 28 -5.16 -13.68 -14.81
C ALA A 28 -5.72 -14.30 -13.50
N CYS A 29 -5.17 -13.96 -12.35
CA CYS A 29 -5.68 -14.40 -11.06
C CYS A 29 -7.09 -13.87 -10.81
N GLN A 30 -7.36 -12.60 -11.07
CA GLN A 30 -8.69 -12.00 -10.93
C GLN A 30 -9.73 -12.70 -11.80
N ARG A 31 -9.41 -13.00 -13.06
CA ARG A 31 -10.31 -13.74 -13.97
C ARG A 31 -10.63 -15.14 -13.47
N ARG A 32 -9.68 -15.79 -12.79
CA ARG A 32 -9.83 -17.18 -12.33
C ARG A 32 -10.45 -17.31 -10.95
N TYR A 33 -10.14 -16.40 -10.03
CA TYR A 33 -10.50 -16.50 -8.60
C TYR A 33 -11.50 -15.43 -8.17
N GLY A 34 -11.80 -14.45 -9.02
CA GLY A 34 -12.70 -13.34 -8.70
C GLY A 34 -11.97 -12.11 -8.19
N SER A 35 -12.74 -11.14 -7.70
CA SER A 35 -12.24 -9.82 -7.25
C SER A 35 -11.47 -9.85 -5.91
N VAL A 36 -11.52 -10.98 -5.20
CA VAL A 36 -10.81 -11.18 -3.92
C VAL A 36 -10.09 -12.53 -3.99
N PHE A 37 -8.77 -12.52 -3.90
CA PHE A 37 -7.97 -13.74 -3.92
C PHE A 37 -6.70 -13.57 -3.10
N THR A 38 -6.10 -14.72 -2.70
CA THR A 38 -4.88 -14.73 -1.89
C THR A 38 -3.68 -15.09 -2.76
N LEU A 39 -2.61 -14.32 -2.64
CA LEU A 39 -1.29 -14.65 -3.14
C LEU A 39 -0.39 -15.06 -1.97
N HIS A 40 0.49 -16.02 -2.22
CA HIS A 40 1.57 -16.37 -1.32
C HIS A 40 2.89 -15.95 -1.95
N VAL A 41 3.45 -14.84 -1.52
CA VAL A 41 4.66 -14.26 -2.13
C VAL A 41 5.85 -14.47 -1.19
N ALA A 42 6.94 -15.07 -1.70
CA ALA A 42 8.14 -15.28 -0.92
C ALA A 42 8.68 -13.95 -0.36
N GLY A 43 8.96 -13.91 0.93
CA GLY A 43 9.39 -12.71 1.65
C GLY A 43 8.26 -11.83 2.18
N PHE A 44 7.02 -11.96 1.64
CA PHE A 44 5.84 -11.16 2.04
C PHE A 44 4.77 -12.00 2.75
N GLY A 45 4.82 -13.33 2.63
CA GLY A 45 3.80 -14.21 3.18
C GLY A 45 2.50 -14.24 2.37
N HIS A 46 1.37 -14.32 3.06
CA HIS A 46 0.05 -14.33 2.45
C HIS A 46 -0.48 -12.90 2.27
N MET A 47 -0.80 -12.55 1.04
CA MET A 47 -1.35 -11.24 0.66
C MET A 47 -2.73 -11.43 0.07
N VAL A 48 -3.75 -10.81 0.65
CA VAL A 48 -5.11 -10.79 0.06
C VAL A 48 -5.19 -9.62 -0.93
N TYR A 49 -5.42 -9.96 -2.18
CA TYR A 49 -5.60 -8.97 -3.24
C TYR A 49 -7.07 -8.62 -3.39
N LEU A 50 -7.36 -7.32 -3.44
CA LEU A 50 -8.70 -6.78 -3.63
C LEU A 50 -8.73 -5.97 -4.93
N SER A 51 -9.72 -6.22 -5.78
CA SER A 51 -9.96 -5.45 -7.01
C SER A 51 -11.39 -4.92 -7.13
N ASP A 52 -12.25 -5.24 -6.16
CA ASP A 52 -13.60 -4.66 -6.08
C ASP A 52 -13.56 -3.26 -5.47
N PRO A 53 -14.10 -2.23 -6.15
CA PRO A 53 -14.07 -0.85 -5.65
C PRO A 53 -14.75 -0.66 -4.29
N ALA A 54 -15.81 -1.40 -4.00
CA ALA A 54 -16.52 -1.31 -2.72
C ALA A 54 -15.67 -1.89 -1.58
N ALA A 55 -15.03 -3.04 -1.81
CA ALA A 55 -14.11 -3.64 -0.85
C ALA A 55 -12.88 -2.75 -0.61
N ILE A 56 -12.32 -2.17 -1.67
CA ILE A 56 -11.20 -1.23 -1.59
C ILE A 56 -11.60 0.00 -0.75
N LYS A 57 -12.76 0.59 -1.04
CA LYS A 57 -13.29 1.72 -0.25
C LYS A 57 -13.45 1.37 1.22
N THR A 58 -13.95 0.17 1.53
CA THR A 58 -14.12 -0.31 2.91
C THR A 58 -12.80 -0.36 3.65
N VAL A 59 -11.73 -0.84 3.01
CA VAL A 59 -10.39 -0.90 3.63
C VAL A 59 -9.83 0.51 3.84
N PHE A 60 -9.89 1.38 2.82
CA PHE A 60 -9.31 2.73 2.90
C PHE A 60 -10.09 3.70 3.78
N ALA A 61 -11.40 3.50 3.91
CA ALA A 61 -12.27 4.29 4.80
C ALA A 61 -12.50 3.63 6.17
N GLY A 62 -11.90 2.46 6.39
CA GLY A 62 -12.07 1.67 7.59
C GLY A 62 -11.42 2.30 8.81
N ASN A 63 -11.80 1.80 9.99
CA ASN A 63 -11.23 2.27 11.25
C ASN A 63 -9.72 1.94 11.32
N PRO A 64 -8.84 2.93 11.53
CA PRO A 64 -7.39 2.70 11.67
C PRO A 64 -7.02 1.70 12.77
N SER A 65 -7.83 1.56 13.82
CA SER A 65 -7.60 0.55 14.86
C SER A 65 -7.86 -0.90 14.42
N VAL A 66 -8.36 -1.10 13.19
CA VAL A 66 -8.59 -2.43 12.59
C VAL A 66 -7.67 -2.67 11.40
N PHE A 67 -7.35 -1.62 10.65
CA PHE A 67 -6.51 -1.68 9.45
C PHE A 67 -5.17 -1.00 9.71
N HIS A 68 -4.20 -1.78 10.17
CA HIS A 68 -2.85 -1.32 10.51
C HIS A 68 -1.95 -1.37 9.27
N ALA A 69 -1.85 -0.25 8.56
CA ALA A 69 -1.02 -0.14 7.37
C ALA A 69 0.48 -0.12 7.71
N GLY A 70 0.86 0.43 8.86
CA GLY A 70 2.23 0.46 9.35
C GLY A 70 2.78 -0.93 9.61
N GLU A 71 2.00 -1.81 10.22
CA GLU A 71 2.36 -3.20 10.44
C GLU A 71 2.64 -3.93 9.10
N ALA A 72 1.78 -3.73 8.09
CA ALA A 72 1.96 -4.31 6.76
C ALA A 72 3.23 -3.80 6.05
N ASN A 73 3.65 -2.57 6.35
CA ASN A 73 4.84 -1.94 5.79
C ASN A 73 6.13 -2.18 6.60
N SER A 74 6.06 -2.96 7.68
CA SER A 74 7.20 -3.19 8.62
C SER A 74 8.49 -3.64 7.94
N MET A 75 8.41 -4.32 6.79
CA MET A 75 9.56 -4.71 5.98
C MET A 75 10.37 -3.50 5.44
N LEU A 76 9.78 -2.33 5.37
CA LEU A 76 10.44 -1.09 4.94
C LEU A 76 11.19 -0.38 6.08
N ALA A 77 11.12 -0.90 7.32
CA ALA A 77 11.75 -0.28 8.49
C ALA A 77 13.25 -0.05 8.30
N GLY A 78 13.95 -1.04 7.74
CA GLY A 78 15.39 -0.94 7.47
C GLY A 78 15.77 0.14 6.46
N LEU A 79 14.83 0.58 5.60
CA LEU A 79 15.05 1.63 4.60
C LEU A 79 14.56 3.00 5.09
N LEU A 80 13.40 3.03 5.73
CA LEU A 80 12.69 4.28 6.07
C LEU A 80 12.93 4.73 7.52
N GLY A 81 13.42 3.83 8.38
CA GLY A 81 13.54 4.04 9.81
C GLY A 81 12.20 3.90 10.54
N ASP A 82 12.24 3.44 11.79
CA ASP A 82 11.05 3.10 12.61
C ASP A 82 10.11 4.28 12.87
N SER A 83 10.59 5.51 12.69
CA SER A 83 9.81 6.73 12.89
C SER A 83 9.05 7.19 11.63
N SER A 84 9.15 6.48 10.52
CA SER A 84 8.47 6.83 9.28
C SER A 84 6.94 6.80 9.45
N LEU A 85 6.25 7.79 8.87
CA LEU A 85 4.79 7.84 8.85
C LEU A 85 4.14 6.60 8.20
N LEU A 86 4.88 5.90 7.34
CA LEU A 86 4.42 4.68 6.68
C LEU A 86 4.49 3.42 7.56
N LEU A 87 5.18 3.50 8.71
CA LEU A 87 5.46 2.36 9.60
C LEU A 87 4.74 2.46 10.95
N ILE A 88 4.10 3.57 11.20
CA ILE A 88 3.37 3.81 12.45
C ILE A 88 1.87 3.76 12.20
N ASP A 89 1.13 3.30 13.19
CA ASP A 89 -0.32 3.16 13.15
C ASP A 89 -0.98 3.98 14.27
N ASP A 90 -2.29 3.92 14.35
CA ASP A 90 -3.15 4.45 15.39
C ASP A 90 -2.98 5.96 15.69
N ASP A 91 -2.98 6.32 16.96
CA ASP A 91 -2.92 7.70 17.43
C ASP A 91 -1.61 8.37 17.05
N VAL A 92 -0.51 7.63 17.10
CA VAL A 92 0.82 8.14 16.74
C VAL A 92 0.86 8.55 15.26
N HIS A 93 0.27 7.74 14.38
CA HIS A 93 0.14 8.09 12.95
C HIS A 93 -0.73 9.34 12.77
N ARG A 94 -1.89 9.42 13.44
CA ARG A 94 -2.81 10.56 13.34
C ARG A 94 -2.15 11.86 13.78
N ASP A 95 -1.47 11.85 14.91
CA ASP A 95 -0.82 13.04 15.46
C ASP A 95 0.31 13.53 14.55
N ARG A 96 1.18 12.63 14.08
CA ARG A 96 2.25 12.99 13.15
C ARG A 96 1.71 13.48 11.81
N ARG A 97 0.71 12.82 11.26
CA ARG A 97 0.05 13.25 10.02
C ARG A 97 -0.56 14.64 10.16
N ARG A 98 -1.20 14.94 11.31
CA ARG A 98 -1.77 16.26 11.59
C ARG A 98 -0.70 17.35 11.63
N LEU A 99 0.44 17.07 12.24
CA LEU A 99 1.57 18.00 12.29
C LEU A 99 2.19 18.25 10.91
N MET A 100 2.25 17.21 10.08
CA MET A 100 2.87 17.28 8.76
C MET A 100 1.93 17.80 7.65
N SER A 101 0.62 17.78 7.85
CA SER A 101 -0.38 18.12 6.83
C SER A 101 -0.39 19.60 6.39
N PRO A 102 -0.13 20.62 7.23
CA PRO A 102 -0.28 22.03 6.85
C PRO A 102 0.49 22.45 5.59
N PRO A 103 1.75 22.04 5.36
CA PRO A 103 2.50 22.38 4.14
C PRO A 103 1.90 21.78 2.86
N PHE A 104 1.06 20.75 2.98
CA PHE A 104 0.45 20.04 1.85
C PHE A 104 -0.97 20.50 1.54
N HIS A 105 -1.50 21.48 2.27
CA HIS A 105 -2.78 22.10 1.90
C HIS A 105 -2.67 22.81 0.55
N ARG A 106 -3.77 22.83 -0.20
CA ARG A 106 -3.84 23.38 -1.56
C ARG A 106 -3.14 24.73 -1.71
N ASP A 107 -3.42 25.66 -0.79
CA ASP A 107 -2.86 27.02 -0.85
C ASP A 107 -1.35 27.04 -0.52
N ALA A 108 -0.88 26.16 0.34
CA ALA A 108 0.53 26.02 0.65
C ALA A 108 1.30 25.45 -0.55
N VAL A 109 0.76 24.42 -1.18
CA VAL A 109 1.33 23.83 -2.41
C VAL A 109 1.34 24.83 -3.56
N ALA A 110 0.26 25.60 -3.75
CA ALA A 110 0.20 26.64 -4.77
C ALA A 110 1.28 27.71 -4.60
N ARG A 111 1.59 28.12 -3.36
CA ARG A 111 2.68 29.08 -3.08
C ARG A 111 4.08 28.51 -3.39
N GLN A 112 4.26 27.20 -3.39
CA GLN A 112 5.55 26.55 -3.69
C GLN A 112 5.79 26.39 -5.19
N ALA A 113 4.78 26.54 -6.03
CA ALA A 113 4.89 26.32 -7.47
C ALA A 113 5.90 27.26 -8.14
N GLY A 114 5.93 28.55 -7.74
CA GLY A 114 6.89 29.53 -8.26
C GLY A 114 8.35 29.16 -7.94
N PRO A 115 8.73 29.03 -6.66
CA PRO A 115 10.08 28.59 -6.26
C PRO A 115 10.52 27.27 -6.90
N ILE A 116 9.62 26.29 -7.03
CA ILE A 116 9.94 25.02 -7.68
C ILE A 116 10.24 25.23 -9.17
N ALA A 117 9.44 26.05 -9.87
CA ALA A 117 9.67 26.34 -11.28
C ALA A 117 11.01 27.08 -11.50
N GLU A 118 11.36 28.03 -10.64
CA GLU A 118 12.65 28.75 -10.69
C GLU A 118 13.84 27.80 -10.50
N ILE A 119 13.77 26.88 -9.52
CA ILE A 119 14.85 25.92 -9.28
C ILE A 119 14.97 24.92 -10.45
N ALA A 120 13.84 24.51 -11.04
CA ALA A 120 13.84 23.57 -12.16
C ALA A 120 14.33 24.20 -13.49
N ALA A 121 14.34 25.52 -13.59
CA ALA A 121 14.83 26.27 -14.77
C ALA A 121 16.31 26.66 -14.68
N ALA A 122 16.95 26.49 -13.52
CA ALA A 122 18.35 26.78 -13.26
C ALA A 122 19.28 25.64 -13.65
#